data_bcf6ad0076828e90d7c439803aa98ea3
#
_entry.id   bcf6ad0076828e90d7c439803aa98ea3
#
_cell.length_a   1.000
_cell.length_b   1.000
_cell.length_c   1.000
_cell.angle_alpha   90.00
_cell.angle_beta   90.00
_cell.angle_gamma   90.00
#
_symmetry.space_group_name_H-M   'P 1'
#
loop_
_entity.id
_entity.type
_entity.pdbx_description
1 polymer ?
#
loop_
_entity_poly.entity_id
_entity_poly.type
_entity_poly.pdbx_seq_one_letter_code
_entity_poly.pdbx_strand_id
1 'polypeptide(L)'
;MIEKMTKYSFILLSGKTEEFLRRLQELGLVDITRSSKPVDERSAALLSMTNELKKAASKLESLDYSQDPDLEKIEAEVDADAKYDNPLESFKEYSTKLDVLRNELAQARKDVESRRPWGCYDSSALDALKAKGYKVRWYNVSKKAYDPSWANLYPLQEVFDDGRNVWFITISDDPAYSLPVEECAAPEGDLRSAERKVTALMERIITCKARLLELKEYIPEMLRKCDEDVAALQLYLADAGAGKAAEDLITTFIGFAPVENDATLCAEFDKMDIVYLKEEAVKDDNPPIKFKENKFVKMFTVLTDMYGRPAYDEFDPTPCISIFFTLFFAMCMGDAGYGIALAIIGLAMRKAKGFIGSMAPLVTTLGVATIVMGTILHTFFGMDTSTAAWVPDWIKKCMIQGTVAGYDAQMLFSILIGIVHISVAMLLKTAYAIKRNGFANSLGTIGWTLLIVGGVIVGGFALAGVIDSAVTKWIIIVLGVVSGLGIFLLNDLHRNPLANIGSGLYETYNTVTGLLGDVLSYLRLYALGLAGGMLGNAFNELGLSVYGIDVPGVNIICFALIVGFGHVLNLAMCCLGAFVHPLRLNFLEFFKNSGYEGTGKAYSPLTTNDNK
;
A
#
# COMPACT_ATOMS: atom_id res chain seq x y z
N MET A 1 9.32 -14.18 17.64
CA MET A 1 10.64 -14.55 18.22
C MET A 1 11.56 -14.88 17.06
N ILE A 2 12.80 -14.37 17.04
CA ILE A 2 13.77 -14.62 15.98
C ILE A 2 14.30 -16.06 16.11
N GLU A 3 14.27 -16.82 15.02
CA GLU A 3 14.87 -18.15 14.96
C GLU A 3 16.41 -18.04 14.95
N LYS A 4 17.08 -18.93 15.69
CA LYS A 4 18.53 -19.00 15.65
C LYS A 4 18.98 -19.57 14.30
N MET A 5 20.03 -18.97 13.73
CA MET A 5 20.61 -19.35 12.45
C MET A 5 21.96 -20.02 12.66
N THR A 6 22.24 -21.00 11.83
CA THR A 6 23.56 -21.61 11.65
C THR A 6 24.20 -21.04 10.40
N LYS A 7 25.47 -20.66 10.50
CA LYS A 7 26.30 -20.24 9.37
C LYS A 7 27.01 -21.46 8.81
N TYR A 8 26.91 -21.64 7.51
CA TYR A 8 27.62 -22.64 6.74
C TYR A 8 28.59 -21.96 5.79
N SER A 9 29.87 -22.30 5.88
CA SER A 9 30.88 -21.88 4.90
C SER A 9 31.21 -23.06 4.01
N PHE A 10 30.82 -23.00 2.75
CA PHE A 10 31.02 -24.05 1.76
C PHE A 10 32.27 -23.77 0.94
N ILE A 11 33.05 -24.82 0.69
CA ILE A 11 34.27 -24.79 -0.13
C ILE A 11 34.15 -25.93 -1.15
N LEU A 12 34.21 -25.61 -2.43
CA LEU A 12 34.04 -26.57 -3.51
C LEU A 12 34.88 -26.20 -4.73
N LEU A 13 35.07 -27.16 -5.63
CA LEU A 13 35.71 -26.93 -6.94
C LEU A 13 34.78 -26.16 -7.84
N SER A 14 35.28 -25.15 -8.54
CA SER A 14 34.48 -24.26 -9.39
C SER A 14 33.66 -24.98 -10.48
N GLY A 15 34.15 -26.12 -10.96
CA GLY A 15 33.38 -26.96 -11.91
C GLY A 15 32.12 -27.62 -11.35
N LYS A 16 31.95 -27.67 -10.01
CA LYS A 16 30.77 -28.26 -9.33
C LYS A 16 29.79 -27.23 -8.79
N THR A 17 30.05 -25.95 -9.02
CA THR A 17 29.25 -24.83 -8.46
C THR A 17 27.78 -24.90 -8.90
N GLU A 18 27.52 -25.14 -10.18
CA GLU A 18 26.15 -25.15 -10.72
C GLU A 18 25.35 -26.33 -10.14
N GLU A 19 25.93 -27.53 -10.07
CA GLU A 19 25.30 -28.70 -9.47
C GLU A 19 24.97 -28.49 -7.99
N PHE A 20 25.94 -27.93 -7.24
CA PHE A 20 25.77 -27.59 -5.82
C PHE A 20 24.64 -26.58 -5.59
N LEU A 21 24.65 -25.46 -6.33
CA LEU A 21 23.61 -24.43 -6.18
C LEU A 21 22.22 -24.97 -6.56
N ARG A 22 22.13 -25.79 -7.59
CA ARG A 22 20.88 -26.45 -8.00
C ARG A 22 20.37 -27.39 -6.91
N ARG A 23 21.27 -28.17 -6.29
CA ARG A 23 20.91 -29.06 -5.18
C ARG A 23 20.44 -28.30 -3.93
N LEU A 24 21.08 -27.16 -3.59
CA LEU A 24 20.63 -26.26 -2.53
C LEU A 24 19.25 -25.66 -2.82
N GLN A 25 18.99 -25.36 -4.08
CA GLN A 25 17.71 -24.83 -4.51
C GLN A 25 16.58 -25.88 -4.40
N GLU A 26 16.88 -27.14 -4.69
CA GLU A 26 15.93 -28.27 -4.46
C GLU A 26 15.63 -28.46 -2.97
N LEU A 27 16.62 -28.31 -2.10
CA LEU A 27 16.44 -28.39 -0.64
C LEU A 27 15.60 -27.24 -0.10
N GLY A 28 15.72 -26.03 -0.65
CA GLY A 28 14.91 -24.86 -0.31
C GLY A 28 15.09 -24.33 1.13
N LEU A 29 16.19 -24.66 1.80
CA LEU A 29 16.38 -24.39 3.23
C LEU A 29 17.59 -23.49 3.53
N VAL A 30 18.44 -23.21 2.56
CA VAL A 30 19.66 -22.42 2.76
C VAL A 30 19.55 -21.09 2.04
N ASP A 31 19.76 -20.00 2.78
CA ASP A 31 19.87 -18.65 2.23
C ASP A 31 21.36 -18.34 1.99
N ILE A 32 21.75 -18.29 0.73
CA ILE A 32 23.13 -17.96 0.35
C ILE A 32 23.27 -16.45 0.23
N THR A 33 24.38 -15.93 0.74
CA THR A 33 24.75 -14.51 0.61
C THR A 33 24.89 -14.16 -0.87
N ARG A 34 23.99 -13.30 -1.38
CA ARG A 34 23.93 -12.86 -2.77
C ARG A 34 23.68 -11.37 -2.86
N SER A 35 24.02 -10.77 -4.00
CA SER A 35 23.65 -9.39 -4.29
C SER A 35 22.14 -9.25 -4.44
N SER A 36 21.57 -8.23 -3.83
CA SER A 36 20.14 -7.87 -4.01
C SER A 36 19.88 -7.06 -5.28
N LYS A 37 20.93 -6.61 -5.95
CA LYS A 37 20.88 -5.80 -7.18
C LYS A 37 21.54 -6.56 -8.33
N PRO A 38 21.11 -6.34 -9.58
CA PRO A 38 21.81 -6.85 -10.75
C PRO A 38 23.28 -6.43 -10.72
N VAL A 39 24.17 -7.38 -11.06
CA VAL A 39 25.63 -7.18 -11.04
C VAL A 39 26.15 -6.85 -12.43
N ASP A 40 25.43 -7.28 -13.48
CA ASP A 40 25.80 -7.14 -14.88
C ASP A 40 24.56 -7.03 -15.80
N GLU A 41 24.78 -6.84 -17.11
CA GLU A 41 23.71 -6.74 -18.10
C GLU A 41 22.83 -7.99 -18.17
N ARG A 42 23.39 -9.19 -17.96
CA ARG A 42 22.65 -10.45 -18.01
C ARG A 42 21.64 -10.55 -16.86
N SER A 43 22.07 -10.25 -15.64
CA SER A 43 21.20 -10.24 -14.46
C SER A 43 20.14 -9.14 -14.54
N ALA A 44 20.48 -7.98 -15.12
CA ALA A 44 19.53 -6.90 -15.37
C ALA A 44 18.46 -7.31 -16.42
N ALA A 45 18.88 -8.00 -17.50
CA ALA A 45 17.96 -8.50 -18.52
C ALA A 45 17.00 -9.56 -17.97
N LEU A 46 17.50 -10.53 -17.18
CA LEU A 46 16.65 -11.54 -16.51
C LEU A 46 15.65 -10.89 -15.56
N LEU A 47 16.06 -9.90 -14.77
CA LEU A 47 15.18 -9.18 -13.87
C LEU A 47 14.10 -8.39 -14.64
N SER A 48 14.48 -7.74 -15.75
CA SER A 48 13.53 -7.04 -16.61
C SER A 48 12.48 -8.00 -17.19
N MET A 49 12.93 -9.14 -17.74
CA MET A 49 12.06 -10.15 -18.33
C MET A 49 11.06 -10.73 -17.32
N THR A 50 11.53 -11.04 -16.11
CA THR A 50 10.69 -11.49 -14.99
C THR A 50 9.62 -10.47 -14.63
N ASN A 51 9.99 -9.18 -14.54
CA ASN A 51 9.05 -8.11 -14.22
C ASN A 51 8.02 -7.90 -15.34
N GLU A 52 8.43 -8.06 -16.59
CA GLU A 52 7.53 -7.96 -17.75
C GLU A 52 6.53 -9.11 -17.79
N LEU A 53 6.96 -10.35 -17.53
CA LEU A 53 6.08 -11.51 -17.40
C LEU A 53 5.04 -11.33 -16.30
N LYS A 54 5.45 -10.87 -15.10
CA LYS A 54 4.53 -10.57 -13.99
C LYS A 54 3.52 -9.50 -14.34
N LYS A 55 3.98 -8.42 -14.97
CA LYS A 55 3.08 -7.32 -15.40
C LYS A 55 2.09 -7.78 -16.46
N ALA A 56 2.53 -8.58 -17.43
CA ALA A 56 1.67 -9.12 -18.48
C ALA A 56 0.61 -10.07 -17.89
N ALA A 57 1.02 -11.02 -17.04
CA ALA A 57 0.11 -11.94 -16.36
C ALA A 57 -0.94 -11.20 -15.50
N SER A 58 -0.50 -10.22 -14.70
CA SER A 58 -1.39 -9.41 -13.87
C SER A 58 -2.37 -8.57 -14.69
N LYS A 59 -1.94 -7.97 -15.80
CA LYS A 59 -2.82 -7.25 -16.71
C LYS A 59 -3.84 -8.18 -17.37
N LEU A 60 -3.41 -9.36 -17.85
CA LEU A 60 -4.30 -10.36 -18.44
C LEU A 60 -5.33 -10.87 -17.42
N GLU A 61 -4.93 -11.10 -16.17
CA GLU A 61 -5.84 -11.53 -15.11
C GLU A 61 -6.89 -10.44 -14.79
N SER A 62 -6.50 -9.17 -14.84
CA SER A 62 -7.38 -8.02 -14.58
C SER A 62 -8.27 -7.63 -15.76
N LEU A 63 -8.05 -8.18 -16.96
CA LEU A 63 -8.91 -7.91 -18.12
C LEU A 63 -10.31 -8.47 -17.90
N ASP A 64 -11.28 -7.60 -17.86
CA ASP A 64 -12.70 -7.94 -17.79
C ASP A 64 -13.47 -7.15 -18.83
N TYR A 65 -14.07 -7.85 -19.77
CA TYR A 65 -14.91 -7.28 -20.82
C TYR A 65 -16.41 -7.56 -20.59
N SER A 66 -16.81 -8.05 -19.41
CA SER A 66 -18.22 -8.40 -19.10
C SER A 66 -19.18 -7.21 -19.23
N GLN A 67 -18.70 -6.00 -19.12
CA GLN A 67 -19.49 -4.77 -19.31
C GLN A 67 -19.28 -4.12 -20.69
N ASP A 68 -18.53 -4.76 -21.59
CA ASP A 68 -18.28 -4.21 -22.94
C ASP A 68 -19.54 -4.39 -23.82
N PRO A 69 -20.00 -3.33 -24.48
CA PRO A 69 -21.19 -3.40 -25.35
C PRO A 69 -21.03 -4.37 -26.54
N ASP A 70 -19.80 -4.69 -26.92
CA ASP A 70 -19.49 -5.60 -28.02
C ASP A 70 -19.05 -7.01 -27.53
N LEU A 71 -19.38 -7.40 -26.29
CA LEU A 71 -18.95 -8.67 -25.68
C LEU A 71 -19.27 -9.90 -26.58
N GLU A 72 -20.50 -10.00 -27.10
CA GLU A 72 -20.92 -11.11 -27.97
C GLU A 72 -20.04 -11.24 -29.23
N LYS A 73 -19.60 -10.12 -29.79
CA LYS A 73 -18.72 -10.11 -30.97
C LYS A 73 -17.29 -10.49 -30.59
N ILE A 74 -16.83 -10.05 -29.41
CA ILE A 74 -15.50 -10.40 -28.89
C ILE A 74 -15.44 -11.91 -28.64
N GLU A 75 -16.44 -12.48 -27.98
CA GLU A 75 -16.51 -13.92 -27.73
C GLU A 75 -16.62 -14.76 -29.02
N ALA A 76 -17.33 -14.26 -30.04
CA ALA A 76 -17.41 -14.93 -31.34
C ALA A 76 -16.10 -14.93 -32.13
N GLU A 77 -15.20 -13.97 -31.87
CA GLU A 77 -13.90 -13.84 -32.51
C GLU A 77 -12.78 -14.62 -31.76
N VAL A 78 -13.08 -15.16 -30.56
CA VAL A 78 -12.12 -15.96 -29.77
C VAL A 78 -11.93 -17.32 -30.42
N ASP A 79 -10.69 -17.66 -30.76
CA ASP A 79 -10.28 -18.97 -31.25
C ASP A 79 -9.68 -19.79 -30.08
N ALA A 80 -10.44 -20.77 -29.60
CA ALA A 80 -10.03 -21.64 -28.51
C ALA A 80 -8.80 -22.52 -28.83
N ASP A 81 -8.51 -22.74 -30.12
CA ASP A 81 -7.36 -23.52 -30.57
C ASP A 81 -6.15 -22.65 -30.97
N ALA A 82 -6.19 -21.35 -30.72
CA ALA A 82 -5.10 -20.43 -31.04
C ALA A 82 -3.82 -20.80 -30.29
N LYS A 83 -2.72 -20.97 -31.01
CA LYS A 83 -1.41 -21.28 -30.43
C LYS A 83 -0.48 -20.08 -30.52
N TYR A 84 0.14 -19.74 -29.42
CA TYR A 84 1.10 -18.65 -29.30
C TYR A 84 2.46 -19.20 -28.87
N ASP A 85 3.46 -19.11 -29.75
CA ASP A 85 4.83 -19.56 -29.44
C ASP A 85 5.50 -18.71 -28.35
N ASN A 86 5.20 -17.41 -28.32
CA ASN A 86 5.71 -16.49 -27.29
C ASN A 86 4.56 -15.62 -26.74
N PRO A 87 3.85 -16.09 -25.70
CA PRO A 87 2.69 -15.39 -25.15
C PRO A 87 3.01 -13.97 -24.64
N LEU A 88 4.23 -13.72 -24.12
CA LEU A 88 4.65 -12.40 -23.65
C LEU A 88 4.76 -11.38 -24.80
N GLU A 89 5.37 -11.80 -25.90
CA GLU A 89 5.59 -10.93 -27.06
C GLU A 89 4.26 -10.63 -27.76
N SER A 90 3.43 -11.66 -27.92
CA SER A 90 2.06 -11.51 -28.43
C SER A 90 1.22 -10.57 -27.57
N PHE A 91 1.31 -10.68 -26.24
CA PHE A 91 0.63 -9.76 -25.33
C PHE A 91 1.11 -8.31 -25.53
N LYS A 92 2.41 -8.08 -25.64
CA LYS A 92 2.97 -6.72 -25.88
C LYS A 92 2.47 -6.16 -27.21
N GLU A 93 2.48 -6.96 -28.25
CA GLU A 93 2.01 -6.56 -29.57
C GLU A 93 0.54 -6.16 -29.54
N TYR A 94 -0.35 -7.06 -29.07
CA TYR A 94 -1.79 -6.79 -29.07
C TYR A 94 -2.18 -5.69 -28.08
N SER A 95 -1.50 -5.56 -26.94
CA SER A 95 -1.74 -4.47 -25.99
C SER A 95 -1.38 -3.11 -26.60
N THR A 96 -0.20 -3.01 -27.24
CA THR A 96 0.24 -1.76 -27.89
C THR A 96 -0.67 -1.43 -29.08
N LYS A 97 -1.02 -2.43 -29.90
CA LYS A 97 -1.91 -2.26 -31.04
C LYS A 97 -3.31 -1.81 -30.64
N LEU A 98 -3.82 -2.34 -29.53
CA LEU A 98 -5.11 -1.92 -28.97
C LEU A 98 -5.10 -0.45 -28.54
N ASP A 99 -4.02 0.01 -27.90
CA ASP A 99 -3.88 1.41 -27.47
C ASP A 99 -3.77 2.36 -28.68
N VAL A 100 -3.04 1.97 -29.72
CA VAL A 100 -2.96 2.73 -30.97
C VAL A 100 -4.33 2.82 -31.65
N LEU A 101 -5.03 1.68 -31.78
CA LEU A 101 -6.36 1.62 -32.40
C LEU A 101 -7.41 2.44 -31.64
N ARG A 102 -7.32 2.49 -30.31
CA ARG A 102 -8.20 3.35 -29.48
C ARG A 102 -7.98 4.83 -29.76
N ASN A 103 -6.73 5.25 -29.92
CA ASN A 103 -6.39 6.63 -30.27
C ASN A 103 -6.87 6.98 -31.70
N GLU A 104 -6.67 6.09 -32.65
CA GLU A 104 -7.17 6.25 -34.03
C GLU A 104 -8.70 6.32 -34.07
N LEU A 105 -9.39 5.48 -33.26
CA LEU A 105 -10.85 5.50 -33.14
C LEU A 105 -11.35 6.83 -32.55
N ALA A 106 -10.68 7.33 -31.53
CA ALA A 106 -11.02 8.62 -30.93
C ALA A 106 -10.89 9.78 -31.92
N GLN A 107 -9.85 9.74 -32.77
CA GLN A 107 -9.67 10.73 -33.85
C GLN A 107 -10.73 10.55 -34.95
N ALA A 108 -10.97 9.31 -35.39
CA ALA A 108 -11.98 9.03 -36.40
C ALA A 108 -13.40 9.43 -35.95
N ARG A 109 -13.73 9.30 -34.67
CA ARG A 109 -15.00 9.79 -34.12
C ARG A 109 -15.10 11.31 -34.17
N LYS A 110 -14.03 12.04 -33.88
CA LYS A 110 -14.01 13.50 -34.05
C LYS A 110 -14.18 13.88 -35.51
N ASP A 111 -13.60 13.13 -36.43
CA ASP A 111 -13.75 13.35 -37.86
C ASP A 111 -15.22 13.13 -38.30
N VAL A 112 -15.90 12.11 -37.77
CA VAL A 112 -17.34 11.90 -38.01
C VAL A 112 -18.17 13.07 -37.45
N GLU A 113 -17.90 13.52 -36.21
CA GLU A 113 -18.60 14.67 -35.65
C GLU A 113 -18.41 15.94 -36.46
N SER A 114 -17.20 16.21 -36.95
CA SER A 114 -16.90 17.37 -37.76
C SER A 114 -17.57 17.34 -39.15
N ARG A 115 -17.77 16.12 -39.71
CA ARG A 115 -18.41 15.94 -41.04
C ARG A 115 -19.93 15.78 -40.94
N ARG A 116 -20.46 15.43 -39.79
CA ARG A 116 -21.89 15.20 -39.57
C ARG A 116 -22.79 16.36 -40.05
N PRO A 117 -22.44 17.65 -39.82
CA PRO A 117 -23.22 18.77 -40.34
C PRO A 117 -23.23 18.83 -41.87
N TRP A 118 -22.16 18.36 -42.52
CA TRP A 118 -22.01 18.38 -43.98
C TRP A 118 -22.75 17.23 -44.67
N GLY A 119 -23.11 16.17 -43.94
CA GLY A 119 -23.85 15.03 -44.46
C GLY A 119 -23.06 14.20 -45.50
N CYS A 120 -23.85 13.46 -46.29
CA CYS A 120 -23.29 12.64 -47.37
C CYS A 120 -23.39 13.40 -48.68
N TYR A 121 -22.28 13.69 -49.30
CA TYR A 121 -22.18 14.28 -50.63
C TYR A 121 -21.34 13.46 -51.58
N ASP A 122 -21.59 13.61 -52.86
CA ASP A 122 -20.81 12.93 -53.89
C ASP A 122 -19.55 13.73 -54.21
N SER A 123 -18.40 13.21 -53.81
CA SER A 123 -17.10 13.82 -54.09
C SER A 123 -16.81 13.90 -55.58
N SER A 124 -17.33 12.95 -56.38
CA SER A 124 -17.13 12.96 -57.84
C SER A 124 -17.90 14.14 -58.51
N ALA A 125 -19.06 14.48 -57.99
CA ALA A 125 -19.81 15.64 -58.43
C ALA A 125 -19.10 16.97 -58.08
N LEU A 126 -18.48 17.08 -56.91
CA LEU A 126 -17.65 18.22 -56.55
C LEU A 126 -16.43 18.35 -57.43
N ASP A 127 -15.76 17.25 -57.75
CA ASP A 127 -14.60 17.28 -58.65
C ASP A 127 -15.00 17.62 -60.07
N ALA A 128 -16.18 17.18 -60.52
CA ALA A 128 -16.73 17.58 -61.82
C ALA A 128 -17.07 19.08 -61.88
N LEU A 129 -17.55 19.69 -60.79
CA LEU A 129 -17.77 21.14 -60.67
C LEU A 129 -16.45 21.90 -60.71
N LYS A 130 -15.43 21.44 -59.96
CA LYS A 130 -14.07 22.02 -60.01
C LYS A 130 -13.45 21.95 -61.39
N ALA A 131 -13.62 20.83 -62.11
CA ALA A 131 -13.13 20.64 -63.47
C ALA A 131 -13.79 21.60 -64.47
N LYS A 132 -15.02 22.05 -64.23
CA LYS A 132 -15.75 23.05 -65.02
C LYS A 132 -15.43 24.49 -64.61
N GLY A 133 -14.48 24.72 -63.66
CA GLY A 133 -14.06 26.03 -63.21
C GLY A 133 -14.85 26.61 -62.05
N TYR A 134 -15.81 25.90 -61.51
CA TYR A 134 -16.57 26.37 -60.33
C TYR A 134 -15.79 26.12 -59.06
N LYS A 135 -15.76 27.12 -58.14
CA LYS A 135 -15.18 27.03 -56.80
C LYS A 135 -16.28 26.85 -55.78
N VAL A 136 -16.19 25.75 -55.03
CA VAL A 136 -17.10 25.49 -53.89
C VAL A 136 -16.39 25.94 -52.62
N ARG A 137 -17.03 26.81 -51.86
CA ARG A 137 -16.52 27.32 -50.56
C ARG A 137 -17.45 26.88 -49.45
N TRP A 138 -16.85 26.59 -48.29
CA TRP A 138 -17.52 26.03 -47.14
C TRP A 138 -17.52 27.04 -46.02
N TYR A 139 -18.68 27.20 -45.34
CA TYR A 139 -18.83 28.17 -44.26
C TYR A 139 -19.53 27.57 -43.06
N ASN A 140 -19.02 27.87 -41.88
CA ASN A 140 -19.66 27.57 -40.59
C ASN A 140 -19.73 28.87 -39.79
N VAL A 141 -20.91 29.38 -39.61
CA VAL A 141 -21.13 30.70 -39.02
C VAL A 141 -22.14 30.63 -37.90
N SER A 142 -21.93 31.38 -36.81
CA SER A 142 -22.93 31.46 -35.76
C SER A 142 -24.24 32.03 -36.28
N LYS A 143 -25.38 31.51 -35.81
CA LYS A 143 -26.72 31.94 -36.22
C LYS A 143 -26.98 33.42 -36.03
N LYS A 144 -26.25 34.10 -35.10
CA LYS A 144 -26.32 35.55 -34.88
C LYS A 144 -25.60 36.35 -35.96
N ALA A 145 -24.61 35.78 -36.62
CA ALA A 145 -23.81 36.40 -37.67
C ALA A 145 -24.30 35.98 -39.07
N TYR A 146 -25.19 35.02 -39.17
CA TYR A 146 -25.78 34.58 -40.42
C TYR A 146 -26.92 35.52 -40.84
N ASP A 147 -26.82 36.09 -42.07
CA ASP A 147 -27.86 36.92 -42.65
C ASP A 147 -28.60 36.16 -43.75
N PRO A 148 -29.90 35.87 -43.55
CA PRO A 148 -30.71 35.18 -44.53
C PRO A 148 -30.83 35.88 -45.89
N SER A 149 -30.53 37.17 -45.95
CA SER A 149 -30.51 37.92 -47.21
C SER A 149 -29.43 37.49 -48.18
N TRP A 150 -28.36 36.83 -47.67
CA TRP A 150 -27.30 36.29 -48.51
C TRP A 150 -27.79 35.23 -49.50
N ALA A 151 -28.81 34.45 -49.16
CA ALA A 151 -29.40 33.45 -50.07
C ALA A 151 -30.06 34.11 -51.31
N ASN A 152 -30.47 35.38 -51.22
CA ASN A 152 -31.07 36.11 -52.35
C ASN A 152 -30.00 36.82 -53.21
N LEU A 153 -28.81 37.10 -52.65
CA LEU A 153 -27.74 37.84 -53.30
C LEU A 153 -26.68 36.89 -53.93
N TYR A 154 -26.59 35.69 -53.40
CA TYR A 154 -25.50 34.76 -53.72
C TYR A 154 -26.03 33.33 -53.96
N PRO A 155 -25.37 32.51 -54.80
CA PRO A 155 -25.71 31.10 -54.97
C PRO A 155 -25.24 30.30 -53.73
N LEU A 156 -26.10 30.35 -52.70
CA LEU A 156 -25.86 29.78 -51.38
C LEU A 156 -26.85 28.62 -51.14
N GLN A 157 -26.34 27.53 -50.64
CA GLN A 157 -27.13 26.40 -50.18
C GLN A 157 -26.89 26.14 -48.69
N GLU A 158 -27.91 26.32 -47.85
CA GLU A 158 -27.86 25.88 -46.46
C GLU A 158 -27.81 24.34 -46.41
N VAL A 159 -26.91 23.80 -45.64
CA VAL A 159 -26.73 22.36 -45.49
C VAL A 159 -27.30 21.89 -44.16
N PHE A 160 -26.99 22.60 -43.07
CA PHE A 160 -27.40 22.20 -41.72
C PHE A 160 -27.49 23.42 -40.79
N ASP A 161 -28.49 23.41 -39.89
CA ASP A 161 -28.68 24.38 -38.79
C ASP A 161 -28.88 23.66 -37.48
N ASP A 162 -27.99 23.81 -36.50
CA ASP A 162 -28.10 23.23 -35.17
C ASP A 162 -28.75 24.15 -34.12
N GLY A 163 -29.23 25.30 -34.58
CA GLY A 163 -29.83 26.36 -33.74
C GLY A 163 -28.76 27.33 -33.15
N ARG A 164 -27.49 27.00 -33.16
CA ARG A 164 -26.37 27.85 -32.74
C ARG A 164 -25.52 28.30 -33.92
N ASN A 165 -25.21 27.38 -34.83
CA ASN A 165 -24.42 27.60 -36.04
C ASN A 165 -25.19 27.16 -37.25
N VAL A 166 -24.88 27.80 -38.39
CA VAL A 166 -25.42 27.49 -39.73
C VAL A 166 -24.25 27.09 -40.62
N TRP A 167 -24.37 25.89 -41.22
CA TRP A 167 -23.42 25.36 -42.20
C TRP A 167 -24.01 25.53 -43.58
N PHE A 168 -23.29 26.19 -44.46
CA PHE A 168 -23.72 26.42 -45.83
C PHE A 168 -22.54 26.40 -46.81
N ILE A 169 -22.85 26.18 -48.05
CA ILE A 169 -21.87 26.20 -49.14
C ILE A 169 -22.27 27.27 -50.14
N THR A 170 -21.25 27.83 -50.82
CA THR A 170 -21.47 28.69 -51.98
C THR A 170 -20.72 28.14 -53.17
N ILE A 171 -21.31 28.29 -54.38
CA ILE A 171 -20.74 27.84 -55.65
C ILE A 171 -20.61 29.05 -56.54
N SER A 172 -19.42 29.38 -57.00
CA SER A 172 -19.16 30.53 -57.87
C SER A 172 -18.07 30.18 -58.88
N ASP A 173 -18.18 30.76 -60.07
CA ASP A 173 -17.18 30.75 -61.14
C ASP A 173 -16.18 31.94 -60.98
N ASP A 174 -16.53 32.96 -60.17
CA ASP A 174 -15.64 34.11 -59.92
C ASP A 174 -14.62 33.78 -58.80
N PRO A 175 -13.32 33.76 -59.09
CA PRO A 175 -12.29 33.48 -58.08
C PRO A 175 -12.14 34.61 -57.03
N ALA A 176 -12.58 35.85 -57.33
CA ALA A 176 -12.50 36.98 -56.42
C ALA A 176 -13.70 37.07 -55.45
N TYR A 177 -14.71 36.25 -55.64
CA TYR A 177 -15.89 36.22 -54.82
C TYR A 177 -15.58 35.79 -53.38
N SER A 178 -15.94 36.55 -52.38
CA SER A 178 -15.85 36.21 -50.96
C SER A 178 -16.99 36.83 -50.17
N LEU A 179 -17.55 36.04 -49.23
CA LEU A 179 -18.49 36.55 -48.24
C LEU A 179 -17.72 37.30 -47.11
N PRO A 180 -18.39 38.20 -46.35
CA PRO A 180 -17.79 38.90 -45.23
C PRO A 180 -17.61 38.02 -43.95
N VAL A 181 -17.44 36.73 -44.14
CA VAL A 181 -17.27 35.69 -43.10
C VAL A 181 -16.13 34.76 -43.48
N GLU A 182 -15.50 34.17 -42.47
CA GLU A 182 -14.37 33.26 -42.66
C GLU A 182 -14.78 31.98 -43.34
N GLU A 183 -14.05 31.58 -44.40
CA GLU A 183 -14.20 30.32 -45.09
C GLU A 183 -13.62 29.20 -44.21
N CYS A 184 -14.36 28.13 -43.96
CA CYS A 184 -13.81 26.96 -43.30
C CYS A 184 -13.17 25.97 -44.27
N ALA A 185 -12.23 25.18 -43.77
CA ALA A 185 -11.59 24.16 -44.59
C ALA A 185 -12.63 23.16 -45.12
N ALA A 186 -12.51 22.78 -46.39
CA ALA A 186 -13.34 21.73 -46.97
C ALA A 186 -13.16 20.41 -46.20
N PRO A 187 -14.22 19.68 -45.86
CA PRO A 187 -14.09 18.39 -45.19
C PRO A 187 -13.37 17.39 -46.10
N GLU A 188 -12.41 16.63 -45.52
CA GLU A 188 -11.66 15.63 -46.23
C GLU A 188 -12.49 14.35 -46.46
N GLY A 189 -13.38 14.37 -47.45
CA GLY A 189 -14.27 13.25 -47.79
C GLY A 189 -15.65 13.33 -47.11
N ASP A 190 -16.55 12.48 -47.56
CA ASP A 190 -17.94 12.44 -47.10
C ASP A 190 -18.13 11.78 -45.71
N LEU A 191 -19.31 11.92 -45.12
CA LEU A 191 -19.67 11.33 -43.81
C LEU A 191 -19.58 9.80 -43.87
N ARG A 192 -20.04 9.15 -44.95
CA ARG A 192 -20.05 7.68 -45.09
C ARG A 192 -18.64 7.10 -45.06
N SER A 193 -17.66 7.80 -45.63
CA SER A 193 -16.26 7.36 -45.61
C SER A 193 -15.69 7.37 -44.21
N ALA A 194 -16.01 8.41 -43.42
CA ALA A 194 -15.61 8.53 -42.02
C ALA A 194 -16.28 7.46 -41.12
N GLU A 195 -17.58 7.21 -41.33
CA GLU A 195 -18.32 6.16 -40.61
C GLU A 195 -17.78 4.76 -40.91
N ARG A 196 -17.47 4.45 -42.18
CA ARG A 196 -16.81 3.18 -42.56
C ARG A 196 -15.46 3.01 -41.87
N LYS A 197 -14.67 4.08 -41.76
CA LYS A 197 -13.39 4.05 -41.04
C LYS A 197 -13.59 3.73 -39.56
N VAL A 198 -14.58 4.33 -38.90
CA VAL A 198 -14.93 4.04 -37.51
C VAL A 198 -15.32 2.58 -37.35
N THR A 199 -16.21 2.04 -38.22
CA THR A 199 -16.63 0.63 -38.17
C THR A 199 -15.45 -0.31 -38.36
N ALA A 200 -14.57 -0.08 -39.33
CA ALA A 200 -13.38 -0.91 -39.57
C ALA A 200 -12.40 -0.87 -38.38
N LEU A 201 -12.25 0.30 -37.72
CA LEU A 201 -11.42 0.39 -36.51
C LEU A 201 -12.05 -0.33 -35.32
N MET A 202 -13.39 -0.29 -35.17
CA MET A 202 -14.08 -1.04 -34.12
C MET A 202 -13.94 -2.55 -34.32
N GLU A 203 -14.07 -3.08 -35.52
CA GLU A 203 -13.84 -4.49 -35.83
C GLU A 203 -12.39 -4.90 -35.47
N ARG A 204 -11.40 -4.12 -35.85
CA ARG A 204 -9.99 -4.39 -35.48
C ARG A 204 -9.75 -4.36 -33.98
N ILE A 205 -10.44 -3.48 -33.24
CA ILE A 205 -10.38 -3.43 -31.76
C ILE A 205 -11.00 -4.68 -31.17
N ILE A 206 -12.14 -5.17 -31.70
CA ILE A 206 -12.81 -6.40 -31.27
C ILE A 206 -11.86 -7.58 -31.46
N THR A 207 -11.24 -7.73 -32.61
CA THR A 207 -10.24 -8.78 -32.88
C THR A 207 -9.06 -8.70 -31.89
N CYS A 208 -8.49 -7.51 -31.63
CA CYS A 208 -7.42 -7.37 -30.65
C CYS A 208 -7.84 -7.75 -29.22
N LYS A 209 -9.07 -7.41 -28.82
CA LYS A 209 -9.62 -7.81 -27.51
C LYS A 209 -9.81 -9.34 -27.43
N ALA A 210 -10.30 -9.98 -28.51
CA ALA A 210 -10.43 -11.42 -28.58
C ALA A 210 -9.07 -12.12 -28.42
N ARG A 211 -8.03 -11.66 -29.15
CA ARG A 211 -6.67 -12.20 -29.01
C ARG A 211 -6.10 -12.04 -27.59
N LEU A 212 -6.41 -10.93 -26.92
CA LEU A 212 -6.01 -10.73 -25.51
C LEU A 212 -6.77 -11.66 -24.55
N LEU A 213 -8.03 -12.03 -24.85
CA LEU A 213 -8.78 -13.03 -24.09
C LEU A 213 -8.19 -14.44 -24.25
N GLU A 214 -7.82 -14.83 -25.47
CA GLU A 214 -7.15 -16.10 -25.75
C GLU A 214 -5.85 -16.24 -24.94
N LEU A 215 -5.07 -15.16 -24.80
CA LEU A 215 -3.84 -15.16 -24.02
C LEU A 215 -4.06 -15.38 -22.52
N LYS A 216 -5.29 -15.27 -22.00
CA LYS A 216 -5.57 -15.62 -20.59
C LYS A 216 -5.30 -17.09 -20.27
N GLU A 217 -5.48 -17.99 -21.21
CA GLU A 217 -5.20 -19.41 -21.02
C GLU A 217 -3.71 -19.68 -20.80
N TYR A 218 -2.84 -18.79 -21.29
CA TYR A 218 -1.38 -18.87 -21.14
C TYR A 218 -0.84 -18.23 -19.84
N ILE A 219 -1.69 -17.66 -18.98
CA ILE A 219 -1.26 -17.09 -17.70
C ILE A 219 -0.47 -18.09 -16.84
N PRO A 220 -0.92 -19.37 -16.67
CA PRO A 220 -0.17 -20.34 -15.87
C PRO A 220 1.22 -20.61 -16.45
N GLU A 221 1.34 -20.68 -17.79
CA GLU A 221 2.62 -20.89 -18.48
C GLU A 221 3.54 -19.67 -18.31
N MET A 222 3.02 -18.45 -18.46
CA MET A 222 3.78 -17.21 -18.24
C MET A 222 4.29 -17.12 -16.79
N LEU A 223 3.47 -17.50 -15.81
CA LEU A 223 3.86 -17.53 -14.41
C LEU A 223 4.93 -18.60 -14.14
N ARG A 224 4.79 -19.81 -14.72
CA ARG A 224 5.78 -20.87 -14.59
C ARG A 224 7.13 -20.41 -15.16
N LYS A 225 7.15 -19.84 -16.38
CA LYS A 225 8.37 -19.30 -16.98
C LYS A 225 8.97 -18.16 -16.14
N CYS A 226 8.12 -17.30 -15.56
CA CYS A 226 8.58 -16.26 -14.64
C CYS A 226 9.27 -16.87 -13.41
N ASP A 227 8.75 -17.97 -12.86
CA ASP A 227 9.34 -18.62 -11.70
C ASP A 227 10.66 -19.33 -12.06
N GLU A 228 10.75 -19.94 -13.25
CA GLU A 228 11.99 -20.49 -13.79
C GLU A 228 13.06 -19.41 -13.98
N ASP A 229 12.69 -18.25 -14.53
CA ASP A 229 13.61 -17.12 -14.72
C ASP A 229 14.05 -16.50 -13.39
N VAL A 230 13.15 -16.43 -12.38
CA VAL A 230 13.51 -16.01 -11.00
C VAL A 230 14.50 -16.99 -10.39
N ALA A 231 14.25 -18.29 -10.54
CA ALA A 231 15.13 -19.32 -10.02
C ALA A 231 16.53 -19.24 -10.66
N ALA A 232 16.58 -19.10 -12.00
CA ALA A 232 17.83 -18.92 -12.74
C ALA A 232 18.56 -17.63 -12.32
N LEU A 233 17.84 -16.52 -12.13
CA LEU A 233 18.42 -15.26 -11.64
C LEU A 233 19.01 -15.42 -10.24
N GLN A 234 18.34 -16.14 -9.34
CA GLN A 234 18.83 -16.39 -7.99
C GLN A 234 20.14 -17.18 -8.01
N LEU A 235 20.21 -18.24 -8.83
CA LEU A 235 21.44 -19.04 -9.00
C LEU A 235 22.57 -18.18 -9.57
N TYR A 236 22.29 -17.38 -10.58
CA TYR A 236 23.26 -16.50 -11.20
C TYR A 236 23.84 -15.46 -10.22
N LEU A 237 22.96 -14.83 -9.43
CA LEU A 237 23.38 -13.85 -8.42
C LEU A 237 24.15 -14.50 -7.26
N ALA A 238 23.85 -15.76 -6.93
CA ALA A 238 24.61 -16.53 -5.93
C ALA A 238 26.03 -16.84 -6.43
N ASP A 239 26.16 -17.29 -7.67
CA ASP A 239 27.47 -17.56 -8.29
C ASP A 239 28.31 -16.29 -8.44
N ALA A 240 27.68 -15.19 -8.88
CA ALA A 240 28.36 -13.88 -9.00
C ALA A 240 28.79 -13.30 -7.64
N GLY A 241 28.12 -13.68 -6.54
CA GLY A 241 28.48 -13.29 -5.17
C GLY A 241 29.48 -14.22 -4.50
N ALA A 242 29.90 -15.30 -5.15
CA ALA A 242 30.83 -16.29 -4.59
C ALA A 242 32.24 -15.74 -4.45
N GLY A 243 32.90 -16.11 -3.39
CA GLY A 243 34.34 -15.87 -3.22
C GLY A 243 35.13 -16.85 -4.08
N LYS A 244 36.00 -16.35 -4.97
CA LYS A 244 36.89 -17.16 -5.81
C LYS A 244 38.32 -17.13 -5.29
N ALA A 245 38.94 -18.29 -5.22
CA ALA A 245 40.33 -18.46 -4.72
C ALA A 245 41.11 -19.41 -5.60
N ALA A 246 42.43 -19.41 -5.46
CA ALA A 246 43.36 -20.29 -6.18
C ALA A 246 43.17 -20.24 -7.70
N GLU A 247 43.27 -19.06 -8.31
CA GLU A 247 43.11 -18.85 -9.76
C GLU A 247 41.75 -19.35 -10.29
N ASP A 248 40.68 -19.10 -9.57
CA ASP A 248 39.31 -19.52 -9.88
C ASP A 248 39.06 -21.05 -9.82
N LEU A 249 39.97 -21.84 -9.25
CA LEU A 249 39.78 -23.29 -9.07
C LEU A 249 38.86 -23.63 -7.91
N ILE A 250 38.83 -22.77 -6.88
CA ILE A 250 38.04 -22.97 -5.66
C ILE A 250 37.02 -21.86 -5.55
N THR A 251 35.78 -22.25 -5.32
CA THR A 251 34.67 -21.33 -5.04
C THR A 251 34.20 -21.50 -3.60
N THR A 252 33.94 -20.38 -2.93
CA THR A 252 33.46 -20.36 -1.54
C THR A 252 32.13 -19.65 -1.46
N PHE A 253 31.19 -20.24 -0.68
CA PHE A 253 29.89 -19.66 -0.40
C PHE A 253 29.66 -19.55 1.10
N ILE A 254 28.92 -18.52 1.50
CA ILE A 254 28.42 -18.38 2.87
C ILE A 254 26.89 -18.50 2.79
N GLY A 255 26.36 -19.46 3.53
CA GLY A 255 24.92 -19.69 3.62
C GLY A 255 24.45 -19.69 5.06
N PHE A 256 23.17 -19.40 5.27
CA PHE A 256 22.52 -19.42 6.57
C PHE A 256 21.27 -20.30 6.51
N ALA A 257 21.07 -21.08 7.57
CA ALA A 257 19.86 -21.88 7.71
C ALA A 257 19.40 -21.92 9.17
N PRO A 258 18.09 -22.14 9.43
CA PRO A 258 17.58 -22.30 10.79
C PRO A 258 18.19 -23.53 11.47
N VAL A 259 18.57 -23.38 12.75
CA VAL A 259 19.14 -24.47 13.56
C VAL A 259 18.26 -25.73 13.60
N GLU A 260 16.93 -25.55 13.53
CA GLU A 260 15.97 -26.67 13.53
C GLU A 260 16.21 -27.65 12.36
N ASN A 261 16.78 -27.18 11.23
CA ASN A 261 17.03 -27.96 10.03
C ASN A 261 18.46 -28.54 9.91
N ASP A 262 19.32 -28.25 10.88
CA ASP A 262 20.74 -28.61 10.83
C ASP A 262 20.99 -30.12 10.61
N ALA A 263 20.26 -30.98 11.32
CA ALA A 263 20.42 -32.43 11.20
C ALA A 263 20.12 -32.93 9.79
N THR A 264 19.06 -32.40 9.18
CA THR A 264 18.66 -32.76 7.82
C THR A 264 19.65 -32.23 6.79
N LEU A 265 20.09 -30.98 6.97
CA LEU A 265 21.05 -30.33 6.08
C LEU A 265 22.43 -31.00 6.12
N CYS A 266 22.97 -31.33 7.31
CA CYS A 266 24.24 -32.03 7.42
C CYS A 266 24.19 -33.41 6.75
N ALA A 267 23.10 -34.16 6.92
CA ALA A 267 22.93 -35.46 6.26
C ALA A 267 22.86 -35.38 4.73
N GLU A 268 22.36 -34.26 4.18
CA GLU A 268 22.37 -34.03 2.73
C GLU A 268 23.74 -33.52 2.25
N PHE A 269 24.42 -32.64 3.01
CA PHE A 269 25.76 -32.14 2.65
C PHE A 269 26.80 -33.24 2.68
N ASP A 270 26.71 -34.22 3.60
CA ASP A 270 27.59 -35.37 3.66
C ASP A 270 27.48 -36.30 2.44
N LYS A 271 26.37 -36.22 1.68
CA LYS A 271 26.18 -36.94 0.41
C LYS A 271 26.78 -36.20 -0.78
N MET A 272 27.04 -34.90 -0.63
CA MET A 272 27.64 -34.07 -1.67
C MET A 272 29.16 -34.08 -1.53
N ASP A 273 29.86 -34.00 -2.64
CA ASP A 273 31.33 -33.92 -2.67
C ASP A 273 31.82 -32.50 -2.43
N ILE A 274 31.53 -31.98 -1.22
CA ILE A 274 31.84 -30.62 -0.78
C ILE A 274 32.46 -30.62 0.62
N VAL A 275 33.24 -29.58 0.91
CA VAL A 275 33.71 -29.33 2.27
C VAL A 275 32.90 -28.18 2.86
N TYR A 276 32.37 -28.38 4.05
CA TYR A 276 31.63 -27.34 4.74
C TYR A 276 32.09 -27.18 6.19
N LEU A 277 32.05 -25.93 6.67
CA LEU A 277 32.27 -25.58 8.05
C LEU A 277 30.98 -25.06 8.64
N LYS A 278 30.64 -25.54 9.84
CA LYS A 278 29.41 -25.16 10.55
C LYS A 278 29.80 -24.32 11.77
N GLU A 279 29.20 -23.13 11.89
CA GLU A 279 29.39 -22.21 13.00
C GLU A 279 28.06 -21.63 13.45
N GLU A 280 27.94 -21.19 14.73
CA GLU A 280 26.80 -20.38 15.13
C GLU A 280 26.90 -19.00 14.47
N ALA A 281 25.81 -18.53 13.88
CA ALA A 281 25.77 -17.20 13.28
C ALA A 281 25.89 -16.13 14.36
N VAL A 282 26.80 -15.18 14.17
CA VAL A 282 27.00 -14.01 15.03
C VAL A 282 26.49 -12.74 14.34
N LYS A 283 26.33 -11.65 15.11
CA LYS A 283 25.84 -10.36 14.59
C LYS A 283 26.66 -9.85 13.41
N ASP A 284 27.99 -9.97 13.50
CA ASP A 284 28.92 -9.44 12.49
C ASP A 284 28.78 -10.12 11.12
N ASP A 285 28.20 -11.32 11.10
CA ASP A 285 27.89 -12.03 9.86
C ASP A 285 26.64 -11.53 9.15
N ASN A 286 25.86 -10.63 9.78
CA ASN A 286 24.56 -10.16 9.28
C ASN A 286 23.62 -11.26 8.78
N PRO A 287 23.33 -12.29 9.61
CA PRO A 287 22.50 -13.41 9.19
C PRO A 287 21.07 -12.96 8.89
N PRO A 288 20.38 -13.60 7.94
CA PRO A 288 19.00 -13.29 7.61
C PRO A 288 18.06 -13.65 8.76
N ILE A 289 16.97 -12.92 8.88
CA ILE A 289 16.01 -13.04 9.97
C ILE A 289 14.80 -13.84 9.52
N LYS A 290 14.52 -14.93 10.24
CA LYS A 290 13.28 -15.70 10.14
C LYS A 290 12.51 -15.58 11.45
N PHE A 291 11.24 -15.21 11.35
CA PHE A 291 10.36 -15.08 12.51
C PHE A 291 9.64 -16.39 12.82
N LYS A 292 9.63 -16.77 14.09
CA LYS A 292 8.74 -17.80 14.61
C LYS A 292 7.53 -17.14 15.23
N GLU A 293 6.44 -17.06 14.48
CA GLU A 293 5.28 -16.25 14.83
C GLU A 293 3.99 -17.06 14.96
N ASN A 294 3.12 -16.62 15.88
CA ASN A 294 1.75 -17.09 15.96
C ASN A 294 0.92 -16.50 14.80
N LYS A 295 -0.17 -17.18 14.43
CA LYS A 295 -1.06 -16.72 13.33
C LYS A 295 -1.54 -15.27 13.48
N PHE A 296 -1.77 -14.81 14.72
CA PHE A 296 -2.18 -13.43 15.01
C PHE A 296 -1.04 -12.44 14.72
N VAL A 297 0.16 -12.71 15.24
CA VAL A 297 1.35 -11.83 15.05
C VAL A 297 1.76 -11.77 13.58
N LYS A 298 1.68 -12.90 12.87
CA LYS A 298 2.00 -12.98 11.43
C LYS A 298 1.21 -11.99 10.57
N MET A 299 -0.02 -11.63 10.93
CA MET A 299 -0.80 -10.64 10.19
C MET A 299 -0.17 -9.24 10.22
N PHE A 300 0.63 -8.95 11.26
CA PHE A 300 1.27 -7.65 11.48
C PHE A 300 2.72 -7.60 11.01
N THR A 301 3.30 -8.70 10.54
CA THR A 301 4.67 -8.75 9.99
C THR A 301 4.85 -7.76 8.84
N VAL A 302 3.81 -7.53 8.04
CA VAL A 302 3.81 -6.53 6.97
C VAL A 302 4.15 -5.13 7.51
N LEU A 303 3.65 -4.76 8.70
CA LEU A 303 3.95 -3.45 9.30
C LEU A 303 5.40 -3.38 9.78
N THR A 304 5.93 -4.48 10.34
CA THR A 304 7.34 -4.56 10.72
C THR A 304 8.24 -4.49 9.50
N ASP A 305 7.89 -5.20 8.42
CA ASP A 305 8.65 -5.19 7.16
C ASP A 305 8.65 -3.80 6.47
N MET A 306 7.61 -2.98 6.69
CA MET A 306 7.57 -1.59 6.18
C MET A 306 8.63 -0.68 6.81
N TYR A 307 8.99 -0.90 8.06
CA TYR A 307 10.05 -0.14 8.73
C TYR A 307 11.43 -0.76 8.46
N GLY A 308 11.53 -2.08 8.61
CA GLY A 308 12.73 -2.88 8.47
C GLY A 308 12.75 -4.00 9.49
N ARG A 309 13.35 -5.14 9.14
CA ARG A 309 13.48 -6.28 10.06
C ARG A 309 14.51 -6.00 11.14
N PRO A 310 14.36 -6.60 12.34
CA PRO A 310 15.32 -6.44 13.42
C PRO A 310 16.71 -6.95 13.02
N ALA A 311 17.75 -6.40 13.60
CA ALA A 311 19.06 -7.02 13.53
C ALA A 311 19.07 -8.35 14.31
N TYR A 312 20.04 -9.22 14.06
CA TYR A 312 20.05 -10.58 14.65
C TYR A 312 20.10 -10.60 16.19
N ASP A 313 20.71 -9.58 16.79
CA ASP A 313 20.80 -9.40 18.24
C ASP A 313 19.67 -8.54 18.84
N GLU A 314 18.75 -8.05 18.00
CA GLU A 314 17.60 -7.27 18.45
C GLU A 314 16.41 -8.15 18.85
N PHE A 315 15.44 -7.52 19.49
CA PHE A 315 14.16 -8.17 19.80
C PHE A 315 13.20 -8.13 18.62
N ASP A 316 12.28 -9.07 18.59
CA ASP A 316 11.16 -9.08 17.66
C ASP A 316 10.09 -8.07 18.12
N PRO A 317 9.90 -6.94 17.43
CA PRO A 317 8.91 -5.92 17.82
C PRO A 317 7.49 -6.31 17.43
N THR A 318 7.30 -7.27 16.53
CA THR A 318 6.01 -7.62 15.92
C THR A 318 4.92 -7.96 16.95
N PRO A 319 5.18 -8.71 18.04
CA PRO A 319 4.18 -8.96 19.08
C PRO A 319 3.69 -7.68 19.78
N CYS A 320 4.59 -6.75 20.06
CA CYS A 320 4.23 -5.45 20.66
C CYS A 320 3.44 -4.59 19.69
N ILE A 321 3.92 -4.50 18.44
CA ILE A 321 3.21 -3.79 17.36
C ILE A 321 1.80 -4.34 17.20
N SER A 322 1.63 -5.66 17.17
CA SER A 322 0.32 -6.28 16.94
C SER A 322 -0.72 -5.85 17.97
N ILE A 323 -0.34 -5.76 19.24
CA ILE A 323 -1.24 -5.36 20.33
C ILE A 323 -1.49 -3.84 20.29
N PHE A 324 -0.42 -3.04 20.29
CA PHE A 324 -0.55 -1.59 20.42
C PHE A 324 -1.10 -0.93 19.14
N PHE A 325 -0.71 -1.44 17.95
CA PHE A 325 -1.28 -0.93 16.71
C PHE A 325 -2.79 -1.21 16.63
N THR A 326 -3.23 -2.41 17.01
CA THR A 326 -4.67 -2.74 17.05
C THR A 326 -5.42 -1.82 18.02
N LEU A 327 -4.85 -1.56 19.21
CA LEU A 327 -5.45 -0.69 20.20
C LEU A 327 -5.53 0.76 19.71
N PHE A 328 -4.43 1.29 19.17
CA PHE A 328 -4.36 2.67 18.67
C PHE A 328 -5.26 2.89 17.46
N PHE A 329 -5.29 1.92 16.54
CA PHE A 329 -6.19 1.96 15.38
C PHE A 329 -7.65 2.04 15.84
N ALA A 330 -8.03 1.16 16.76
CA ALA A 330 -9.37 1.13 17.31
C ALA A 330 -9.76 2.42 18.04
N MET A 331 -8.81 3.06 18.75
CA MET A 331 -9.02 4.35 19.41
C MET A 331 -9.15 5.51 18.42
N CYS A 332 -8.28 5.57 17.39
CA CYS A 332 -8.35 6.61 16.37
C CYS A 332 -9.64 6.55 15.56
N MET A 333 -10.13 5.35 15.27
CA MET A 333 -11.41 5.14 14.59
C MET A 333 -12.58 5.49 15.51
N GLY A 334 -12.51 5.05 16.77
CA GLY A 334 -13.38 5.41 17.89
C GLY A 334 -14.87 5.13 17.74
N ASP A 335 -15.33 4.51 16.66
CA ASP A 335 -16.75 4.35 16.30
C ASP A 335 -17.10 2.89 15.99
N ALA A 336 -18.05 2.33 16.74
CA ALA A 336 -18.45 0.93 16.60
C ALA A 336 -19.17 0.65 15.26
N GLY A 337 -19.91 1.62 14.71
CA GLY A 337 -20.58 1.48 13.41
C GLY A 337 -19.58 1.35 12.26
N TYR A 338 -18.55 2.20 12.27
CA TYR A 338 -17.45 2.09 11.30
C TYR A 338 -16.63 0.82 11.50
N GLY A 339 -16.49 0.35 12.74
CA GLY A 339 -15.87 -0.94 13.03
C GLY A 339 -16.62 -2.11 12.38
N ILE A 340 -17.95 -2.12 12.42
CA ILE A 340 -18.79 -3.13 11.73
C ILE A 340 -18.58 -3.05 10.22
N ALA A 341 -18.63 -1.84 9.64
CA ALA A 341 -18.40 -1.66 8.21
C ALA A 341 -17.03 -2.19 7.78
N LEU A 342 -15.97 -1.89 8.55
CA LEU A 342 -14.61 -2.37 8.29
C LEU A 342 -14.49 -3.89 8.41
N ALA A 343 -15.15 -4.51 9.40
CA ALA A 343 -15.17 -5.97 9.55
C ALA A 343 -15.87 -6.65 8.36
N ILE A 344 -16.97 -6.09 7.86
CA ILE A 344 -17.66 -6.59 6.66
C ILE A 344 -16.76 -6.47 5.42
N ILE A 345 -16.09 -5.33 5.23
CA ILE A 345 -15.13 -5.13 4.14
C ILE A 345 -14.01 -6.17 4.24
N GLY A 346 -13.43 -6.38 5.43
CA GLY A 346 -12.39 -7.39 5.66
C GLY A 346 -12.86 -8.82 5.33
N LEU A 347 -14.10 -9.17 5.67
CA LEU A 347 -14.69 -10.46 5.30
C LEU A 347 -14.91 -10.60 3.78
N ALA A 348 -15.35 -9.54 3.12
CA ALA A 348 -15.51 -9.51 1.67
C ALA A 348 -14.15 -9.68 0.95
N MET A 349 -13.10 -9.03 1.45
CA MET A 349 -11.73 -9.11 0.92
C MET A 349 -11.16 -10.54 0.95
N ARG A 350 -11.65 -11.44 1.81
CA ARG A 350 -11.21 -12.86 1.83
C ARG A 350 -11.47 -13.60 0.52
N LYS A 351 -12.43 -13.14 -0.28
CA LYS A 351 -12.75 -13.70 -1.60
C LYS A 351 -11.79 -13.21 -2.69
N ALA A 352 -11.08 -12.13 -2.46
CA ALA A 352 -10.12 -11.58 -3.41
C ALA A 352 -8.83 -12.39 -3.40
N LYS A 353 -8.25 -12.59 -4.59
CA LYS A 353 -6.95 -13.26 -4.75
C LYS A 353 -5.78 -12.27 -4.60
N GLY A 354 -4.59 -12.78 -4.29
CA GLY A 354 -3.37 -11.98 -4.21
C GLY A 354 -3.22 -11.17 -2.92
N PHE A 355 -2.54 -10.04 -3.00
CA PHE A 355 -2.18 -9.18 -1.86
C PHE A 355 -3.41 -8.69 -1.07
N ILE A 356 -4.51 -8.36 -1.76
CA ILE A 356 -5.75 -7.89 -1.12
C ILE A 356 -6.33 -8.98 -0.22
N GLY A 357 -6.35 -10.24 -0.68
CA GLY A 357 -6.81 -11.38 0.11
C GLY A 357 -5.94 -11.66 1.33
N SER A 358 -4.61 -11.46 1.23
CA SER A 358 -3.69 -11.64 2.35
C SER A 358 -3.86 -10.61 3.47
N MET A 359 -4.36 -9.40 3.14
CA MET A 359 -4.66 -8.34 4.10
C MET A 359 -6.02 -8.52 4.82
N ALA A 360 -6.90 -9.36 4.30
CA ALA A 360 -8.26 -9.55 4.83
C ALA A 360 -8.31 -9.92 6.33
N PRO A 361 -7.46 -10.82 6.88
CA PRO A 361 -7.45 -11.12 8.30
C PRO A 361 -7.09 -9.91 9.16
N LEU A 362 -6.11 -9.09 8.73
CA LEU A 362 -5.70 -7.87 9.42
C LEU A 362 -6.87 -6.88 9.49
N VAL A 363 -7.48 -6.56 8.34
CA VAL A 363 -8.62 -5.62 8.26
C VAL A 363 -9.80 -6.10 9.11
N THR A 364 -10.11 -7.41 9.09
CA THR A 364 -11.18 -7.99 9.91
C THR A 364 -10.87 -7.83 11.40
N THR A 365 -9.63 -8.10 11.82
CA THR A 365 -9.20 -7.99 13.23
C THR A 365 -9.28 -6.53 13.71
N LEU A 366 -8.81 -5.59 12.89
CA LEU A 366 -8.90 -4.16 13.19
C LEU A 366 -10.35 -3.69 13.29
N GLY A 367 -11.24 -4.17 12.39
CA GLY A 367 -12.68 -3.90 12.46
C GLY A 367 -13.32 -4.39 13.77
N VAL A 368 -13.01 -5.63 14.18
CA VAL A 368 -13.51 -6.19 15.45
C VAL A 368 -12.98 -5.41 16.66
N ALA A 369 -11.70 -5.05 16.68
CA ALA A 369 -11.12 -4.22 17.74
C ALA A 369 -11.80 -2.85 17.81
N THR A 370 -12.10 -2.25 16.66
CA THR A 370 -12.81 -0.97 16.56
C THR A 370 -14.24 -1.06 17.10
N ILE A 371 -14.96 -2.18 16.88
CA ILE A 371 -16.29 -2.40 17.47
C ILE A 371 -16.21 -2.37 18.99
N VAL A 372 -15.24 -3.09 19.56
CA VAL A 372 -15.05 -3.13 21.02
C VAL A 372 -14.71 -1.75 21.56
N MET A 373 -13.74 -1.07 20.95
CA MET A 373 -13.29 0.25 21.41
C MET A 373 -14.37 1.33 21.21
N GLY A 374 -15.06 1.35 20.07
CA GLY A 374 -16.17 2.27 19.81
C GLY A 374 -17.33 2.09 20.80
N THR A 375 -17.58 0.85 21.25
CA THR A 375 -18.54 0.58 22.31
C THR A 375 -18.08 1.15 23.66
N ILE A 376 -16.79 1.06 23.98
CA ILE A 376 -16.20 1.64 25.20
C ILE A 376 -16.23 3.18 25.14
N LEU A 377 -15.97 3.77 23.98
CA LEU A 377 -15.99 5.21 23.72
C LEU A 377 -17.39 5.77 23.41
N HIS A 378 -18.45 4.95 23.54
CA HIS A 378 -19.87 5.24 23.37
C HIS A 378 -20.29 5.90 22.05
N THR A 379 -19.58 5.66 20.94
CA THR A 379 -19.87 6.21 19.62
C THR A 379 -20.32 5.12 18.63
N PHE A 380 -21.41 5.41 17.89
CA PHE A 380 -21.98 4.54 16.87
C PHE A 380 -22.50 5.37 15.69
N PHE A 381 -21.81 5.34 14.54
CA PHE A 381 -22.04 6.21 13.38
C PHE A 381 -22.15 7.70 13.78
N GLY A 382 -21.24 8.17 14.64
CA GLY A 382 -21.22 9.54 15.15
C GLY A 382 -22.30 9.86 16.18
N MET A 383 -23.20 8.94 16.52
CA MET A 383 -24.21 9.12 17.57
C MET A 383 -23.66 8.70 18.92
N ASP A 384 -24.02 9.45 19.97
CA ASP A 384 -23.71 9.08 21.36
C ASP A 384 -24.65 7.97 21.85
N THR A 385 -24.08 6.80 22.14
CA THR A 385 -24.83 5.63 22.62
C THR A 385 -25.04 5.61 24.14
N SER A 386 -24.47 6.54 24.88
CA SER A 386 -24.59 6.60 26.35
C SER A 386 -26.03 6.83 26.82
N THR A 387 -26.78 7.64 26.07
CA THR A 387 -28.17 7.99 26.33
C THR A 387 -29.18 7.04 25.67
N ALA A 388 -28.71 6.14 24.79
CA ALA A 388 -29.56 5.25 24.02
C ALA A 388 -30.26 4.21 24.90
N ALA A 389 -31.59 4.07 24.75
CA ALA A 389 -32.41 3.14 25.50
C ALA A 389 -32.18 1.66 25.12
N TRP A 390 -31.68 1.40 23.90
CA TRP A 390 -31.45 0.04 23.39
C TRP A 390 -30.14 -0.59 23.86
N VAL A 391 -29.24 0.20 24.51
CA VAL A 391 -27.95 -0.31 25.02
C VAL A 391 -28.16 -0.89 26.42
N PRO A 392 -27.76 -2.17 26.67
CA PRO A 392 -27.84 -2.80 27.97
C PRO A 392 -27.01 -2.08 29.04
N ASP A 393 -27.53 -2.05 30.29
CA ASP A 393 -26.89 -1.31 31.41
C ASP A 393 -25.48 -1.85 31.76
N TRP A 394 -25.21 -3.13 31.52
CA TRP A 394 -23.88 -3.68 31.76
C TRP A 394 -22.83 -3.13 30.77
N ILE A 395 -23.23 -2.83 29.53
CA ILE A 395 -22.36 -2.16 28.55
C ILE A 395 -22.13 -0.70 28.96
N LYS A 396 -23.20 0.02 29.38
CA LYS A 396 -23.10 1.41 29.84
C LYS A 396 -22.12 1.59 31.00
N LYS A 397 -21.99 0.59 31.88
CA LYS A 397 -21.00 0.59 32.97
C LYS A 397 -19.54 0.45 32.51
N CYS A 398 -19.32 -0.12 31.33
CA CYS A 398 -17.98 -0.25 30.73
C CYS A 398 -17.58 0.98 29.88
N MET A 399 -18.50 1.90 29.63
CA MET A 399 -18.24 3.11 28.83
C MET A 399 -17.42 4.12 29.61
N ILE A 400 -16.43 4.69 28.95
CA ILE A 400 -15.60 5.77 29.51
C ILE A 400 -16.35 7.08 29.28
N GLN A 401 -16.91 7.63 30.37
CA GLN A 401 -17.73 8.85 30.36
C GLN A 401 -17.28 9.83 31.42
N GLY A 402 -17.60 11.11 31.20
CA GLY A 402 -17.41 12.18 32.19
C GLY A 402 -16.00 12.77 32.18
N THR A 403 -15.76 13.59 33.21
CA THR A 403 -14.50 14.31 33.40
C THR A 403 -13.81 13.85 34.68
N VAL A 404 -12.51 13.59 34.61
CA VAL A 404 -11.65 13.27 35.75
C VAL A 404 -10.67 14.44 35.96
N ALA A 405 -10.65 15.05 37.14
CA ALA A 405 -9.82 16.21 37.45
C ALA A 405 -9.99 17.42 36.48
N GLY A 406 -11.19 17.59 35.87
CA GLY A 406 -11.48 18.67 34.93
C GLY A 406 -11.10 18.39 33.47
N TYR A 407 -10.58 17.19 33.17
CA TYR A 407 -10.23 16.75 31.82
C TYR A 407 -11.14 15.62 31.38
N ASP A 408 -11.36 15.51 30.07
CA ASP A 408 -12.13 14.41 29.48
C ASP A 408 -11.49 13.05 29.80
N ALA A 409 -12.30 12.10 30.27
CA ALA A 409 -11.83 10.77 30.65
C ALA A 409 -11.20 9.99 29.47
N GLN A 410 -11.70 10.19 28.26
CA GLN A 410 -11.14 9.57 27.03
C GLN A 410 -9.75 10.13 26.69
N MET A 411 -9.55 11.45 26.91
CA MET A 411 -8.25 12.11 26.75
C MET A 411 -7.22 11.53 27.73
N LEU A 412 -7.58 11.42 29.02
CA LEU A 412 -6.71 10.82 30.02
C LEU A 412 -6.41 9.35 29.74
N PHE A 413 -7.38 8.62 29.22
CA PHE A 413 -7.20 7.21 28.80
C PHE A 413 -6.18 7.09 27.66
N SER A 414 -6.20 7.99 26.67
CA SER A 414 -5.22 7.99 25.58
C SER A 414 -3.80 8.25 26.08
N ILE A 415 -3.63 9.18 27.02
CA ILE A 415 -2.34 9.47 27.65
C ILE A 415 -1.85 8.27 28.46
N LEU A 416 -2.74 7.64 29.24
CA LEU A 416 -2.40 6.47 30.05
C LEU A 416 -1.87 5.31 29.19
N ILE A 417 -2.55 5.00 28.08
CA ILE A 417 -2.08 3.97 27.14
C ILE A 417 -0.73 4.36 26.54
N GLY A 418 -0.53 5.63 26.21
CA GLY A 418 0.75 6.14 25.72
C GLY A 418 1.89 5.94 26.73
N ILE A 419 1.64 6.25 27.99
CA ILE A 419 2.60 6.04 29.09
C ILE A 419 2.94 4.55 29.23
N VAL A 420 1.93 3.66 29.17
CA VAL A 420 2.14 2.21 29.22
C VAL A 420 2.99 1.76 28.02
N HIS A 421 2.71 2.26 26.82
CA HIS A 421 3.44 1.91 25.59
C HIS A 421 4.93 2.30 25.68
N ILE A 422 5.22 3.53 26.14
CA ILE A 422 6.59 3.99 26.34
C ILE A 422 7.27 3.19 27.46
N SER A 423 6.55 2.87 28.55
CA SER A 423 7.08 2.05 29.63
C SER A 423 7.50 0.66 29.15
N VAL A 424 6.69 0.03 28.30
CA VAL A 424 7.04 -1.26 27.67
C VAL A 424 8.27 -1.12 26.76
N ALA A 425 8.37 -0.04 25.98
CA ALA A 425 9.55 0.23 25.15
C ALA A 425 10.83 0.34 25.98
N MET A 426 10.77 1.08 27.08
CA MET A 426 11.92 1.27 27.99
C MET A 426 12.32 -0.04 28.70
N LEU A 427 11.35 -0.86 29.11
CA LEU A 427 11.63 -2.19 29.68
C LEU A 427 12.33 -3.10 28.67
N LEU A 428 11.88 -3.12 27.42
CA LEU A 428 12.52 -3.89 26.35
C LEU A 428 13.95 -3.38 26.10
N LYS A 429 14.16 -2.07 25.98
CA LYS A 429 15.47 -1.47 25.85
C LYS A 429 16.43 -1.92 26.94
N THR A 430 15.97 -1.88 28.19
CA THR A 430 16.80 -2.28 29.34
C THR A 430 17.11 -3.77 29.32
N ALA A 431 16.13 -4.62 29.05
CA ALA A 431 16.34 -6.07 28.97
C ALA A 431 17.39 -6.43 27.90
N TYR A 432 17.33 -5.76 26.74
CA TYR A 432 18.30 -5.98 25.66
C TYR A 432 19.66 -5.34 25.94
N ALA A 433 19.70 -4.15 26.56
CA ALA A 433 20.95 -3.55 26.97
C ALA A 433 21.72 -4.45 27.95
N ILE A 434 21.03 -5.04 28.93
CA ILE A 434 21.62 -6.00 29.87
C ILE A 434 22.14 -7.24 29.14
N LYS A 435 21.40 -7.77 28.18
CA LYS A 435 21.80 -8.96 27.42
C LYS A 435 23.02 -8.70 26.52
N ARG A 436 23.10 -7.50 25.92
CA ARG A 436 24.14 -7.12 24.96
C ARG A 436 25.44 -6.65 25.64
N ASN A 437 25.31 -5.73 26.60
CA ASN A 437 26.44 -5.02 27.20
C ASN A 437 26.80 -5.54 28.60
N GLY A 438 25.97 -6.44 29.15
CA GLY A 438 26.09 -6.89 30.53
C GLY A 438 25.45 -5.92 31.53
N PHE A 439 25.19 -6.41 32.76
CA PHE A 439 24.48 -5.66 33.80
C PHE A 439 25.23 -4.38 34.20
N ALA A 440 26.55 -4.45 34.37
CA ALA A 440 27.36 -3.34 34.85
C ALA A 440 27.40 -2.14 33.88
N ASN A 441 27.43 -2.40 32.57
CA ASN A 441 27.48 -1.35 31.54
C ASN A 441 26.08 -0.80 31.18
N SER A 442 25.02 -1.39 31.74
CA SER A 442 23.62 -0.98 31.46
C SER A 442 22.98 -0.21 32.63
N LEU A 443 23.74 0.13 33.67
CA LEU A 443 23.22 0.80 34.87
C LEU A 443 22.56 2.15 34.60
N GLY A 444 23.06 2.92 33.64
CA GLY A 444 22.44 4.17 33.20
C GLY A 444 21.04 3.96 32.61
N THR A 445 20.90 2.96 31.72
CA THR A 445 19.61 2.59 31.11
C THR A 445 18.63 2.03 32.15
N ILE A 446 19.13 1.23 33.09
CA ILE A 446 18.34 0.72 34.23
C ILE A 446 17.85 1.88 35.09
N GLY A 447 18.69 2.90 35.38
CA GLY A 447 18.32 4.10 36.12
C GLY A 447 17.17 4.85 35.48
N TRP A 448 17.22 5.06 34.16
CA TRP A 448 16.14 5.69 33.41
C TRP A 448 14.84 4.89 33.44
N THR A 449 14.92 3.60 33.23
CA THR A 449 13.73 2.72 33.26
C THR A 449 13.12 2.67 34.64
N LEU A 450 13.94 2.58 35.68
CA LEU A 450 13.47 2.60 37.08
C LEU A 450 12.77 3.92 37.40
N LEU A 451 13.31 5.06 36.96
CA LEU A 451 12.71 6.37 37.16
C LEU A 451 11.34 6.49 36.50
N ILE A 452 11.25 6.12 35.22
CA ILE A 452 10.04 6.28 34.40
C ILE A 452 8.97 5.27 34.82
N VAL A 453 9.30 3.96 34.74
CA VAL A 453 8.34 2.89 35.05
C VAL A 453 7.98 2.88 36.54
N GLY A 454 8.97 3.04 37.41
CA GLY A 454 8.74 3.16 38.86
C GLY A 454 7.90 4.37 39.21
N GLY A 455 8.17 5.53 38.59
CA GLY A 455 7.38 6.75 38.75
C GLY A 455 5.91 6.57 38.31
N VAL A 456 5.68 5.91 37.17
CA VAL A 456 4.34 5.59 36.68
C VAL A 456 3.58 4.65 37.61
N ILE A 457 4.23 3.59 38.09
CA ILE A 457 3.62 2.63 39.04
C ILE A 457 3.26 3.33 40.35
N VAL A 458 4.19 4.06 40.94
CA VAL A 458 3.97 4.78 42.21
C VAL A 458 2.90 5.87 42.07
N GLY A 459 2.95 6.63 40.94
CA GLY A 459 1.93 7.62 40.60
C GLY A 459 0.53 7.03 40.44
N GLY A 460 0.44 5.88 39.74
CA GLY A 460 -0.81 5.13 39.57
C GLY A 460 -1.41 4.66 40.89
N PHE A 461 -0.62 4.08 41.77
CA PHE A 461 -1.08 3.66 43.11
C PHE A 461 -1.45 4.83 44.02
N ALA A 462 -0.74 5.96 43.90
CA ALA A 462 -1.08 7.17 44.64
C ALA A 462 -2.42 7.77 44.18
N LEU A 463 -2.67 7.81 42.86
CA LEU A 463 -3.94 8.25 42.28
C LEU A 463 -5.11 7.32 42.64
N ALA A 464 -4.84 6.01 42.69
CA ALA A 464 -5.83 5.01 43.14
C ALA A 464 -6.12 5.06 44.64
N GLY A 465 -5.42 5.91 45.44
CA GLY A 465 -5.60 6.01 46.86
C GLY A 465 -5.15 4.79 47.67
N VAL A 466 -4.35 3.90 47.07
CA VAL A 466 -3.86 2.67 47.71
C VAL A 466 -2.70 2.97 48.68
N ILE A 467 -1.93 4.02 48.40
CA ILE A 467 -0.75 4.42 49.19
C ILE A 467 -0.98 5.80 49.77
N ASP A 468 -0.67 5.95 51.06
CA ASP A 468 -0.74 7.24 51.75
C ASP A 468 0.24 8.27 51.18
N SER A 469 -0.17 9.55 51.16
CA SER A 469 0.60 10.64 50.54
C SER A 469 2.00 10.84 51.18
N ALA A 470 2.15 10.54 52.45
CA ALA A 470 3.44 10.61 53.16
C ALA A 470 4.39 9.47 52.67
N VAL A 471 3.88 8.26 52.51
CA VAL A 471 4.64 7.09 51.99
C VAL A 471 5.02 7.31 50.54
N THR A 472 4.09 7.83 49.72
CA THR A 472 4.33 8.16 48.31
C THR A 472 5.51 9.12 48.15
N LYS A 473 5.58 10.18 48.97
CA LYS A 473 6.72 11.12 48.92
C LYS A 473 8.06 10.44 49.17
N TRP A 474 8.15 9.59 50.21
CA TRP A 474 9.38 8.88 50.52
C TRP A 474 9.79 7.89 49.41
N ILE A 475 8.83 7.18 48.85
CA ILE A 475 9.11 6.26 47.73
C ILE A 475 9.64 7.03 46.52
N ILE A 476 9.05 8.18 46.16
CA ILE A 476 9.51 9.02 45.06
C ILE A 476 10.92 9.57 45.31
N ILE A 477 11.23 9.99 46.53
CA ILE A 477 12.57 10.47 46.89
C ILE A 477 13.60 9.35 46.76
N VAL A 478 13.33 8.17 47.33
CA VAL A 478 14.23 7.02 47.23
C VAL A 478 14.44 6.60 45.76
N LEU A 479 13.33 6.53 45.01
CA LEU A 479 13.36 6.22 43.58
C LEU A 479 14.22 7.22 42.80
N GLY A 480 14.04 8.54 43.06
CA GLY A 480 14.81 9.59 42.42
C GLY A 480 16.30 9.55 42.77
N VAL A 481 16.64 9.26 44.03
CA VAL A 481 18.06 9.13 44.45
C VAL A 481 18.71 7.89 43.78
N VAL A 482 18.06 6.73 43.84
CA VAL A 482 18.63 5.48 43.24
C VAL A 482 18.76 5.62 41.74
N SER A 483 17.73 6.15 41.06
CA SER A 483 17.78 6.38 39.62
C SER A 483 18.80 7.43 39.22
N GLY A 484 18.90 8.52 40.02
CA GLY A 484 19.88 9.58 39.79
C GLY A 484 21.34 9.09 39.95
N LEU A 485 21.62 8.25 40.93
CA LEU A 485 22.94 7.59 41.04
C LEU A 485 23.27 6.75 39.80
N GLY A 486 22.29 5.99 39.26
CA GLY A 486 22.45 5.24 38.04
C GLY A 486 22.75 6.13 36.82
N ILE A 487 22.01 7.21 36.64
CA ILE A 487 22.09 8.12 35.49
C ILE A 487 23.35 8.99 35.53
N PHE A 488 23.70 9.55 36.68
CA PHE A 488 24.76 10.54 36.78
C PHE A 488 26.14 9.96 37.13
N LEU A 489 26.20 8.85 37.88
CA LEU A 489 27.47 8.30 38.35
C LEU A 489 27.83 6.96 37.67
N LEU A 490 26.84 6.10 37.37
CA LEU A 490 27.05 4.73 36.93
C LEU A 490 26.75 4.54 35.43
N ASN A 491 26.60 5.62 34.66
CA ASN A 491 26.30 5.55 33.24
C ASN A 491 27.45 4.88 32.43
N ASP A 492 28.70 5.25 32.76
CA ASP A 492 29.90 4.64 32.19
C ASP A 492 30.97 4.50 33.29
N LEU A 493 31.24 3.25 33.67
CA LEU A 493 32.21 2.93 34.73
C LEU A 493 33.69 3.24 34.37
N HIS A 494 33.99 3.44 33.08
CA HIS A 494 35.34 3.68 32.57
C HIS A 494 35.66 5.17 32.37
N ARG A 495 34.65 6.07 32.56
CA ARG A 495 34.81 7.52 32.41
C ARG A 495 35.03 8.24 33.77
N ASN A 496 35.66 9.41 33.70
CA ASN A 496 35.78 10.26 34.85
C ASN A 496 34.40 10.69 35.40
N PRO A 497 34.17 10.69 36.75
CA PRO A 497 32.87 11.03 37.33
C PRO A 497 32.33 12.40 36.93
N LEU A 498 33.19 13.40 36.76
CA LEU A 498 32.80 14.76 36.31
C LEU A 498 32.28 14.74 34.85
N ALA A 499 32.89 13.95 33.97
CA ALA A 499 32.43 13.78 32.60
C ALA A 499 31.10 13.01 32.54
N ASN A 500 30.90 12.03 33.43
CA ASN A 500 29.63 11.30 33.56
C ASN A 500 28.48 12.20 34.02
N ILE A 501 28.72 13.10 34.97
CA ILE A 501 27.71 14.09 35.42
C ILE A 501 27.32 15.01 34.28
N GLY A 502 28.30 15.50 33.47
CA GLY A 502 28.02 16.36 32.33
C GLY A 502 27.19 15.65 31.24
N SER A 503 27.57 14.41 30.91
CA SER A 503 26.82 13.62 29.93
C SER A 503 25.45 13.21 30.46
N GLY A 504 25.33 12.84 31.73
CA GLY A 504 24.06 12.53 32.39
C GLY A 504 23.08 13.72 32.43
N LEU A 505 23.59 14.95 32.62
CA LEU A 505 22.75 16.16 32.58
C LEU A 505 22.21 16.43 31.17
N TYR A 506 23.06 16.26 30.15
CA TYR A 506 22.66 16.39 28.76
C TYR A 506 21.63 15.31 28.36
N GLU A 507 21.85 14.06 28.73
CA GLU A 507 20.91 12.98 28.52
C GLU A 507 19.59 13.22 29.25
N THR A 508 19.64 13.77 30.45
CA THR A 508 18.43 14.11 31.22
C THR A 508 17.58 15.16 30.52
N TYR A 509 18.21 16.22 30.01
CA TYR A 509 17.52 17.23 29.22
C TYR A 509 16.85 16.61 27.98
N ASN A 510 17.59 15.80 27.18
CA ASN A 510 17.09 15.18 25.98
C ASN A 510 15.96 14.17 26.25
N THR A 511 16.13 13.35 27.29
CA THR A 511 15.12 12.32 27.65
C THR A 511 13.84 12.95 28.18
N VAL A 512 13.93 13.95 29.06
CA VAL A 512 12.74 14.62 29.61
C VAL A 512 11.99 15.39 28.53
N THR A 513 12.69 16.18 27.71
CA THR A 513 12.04 16.90 26.59
C THR A 513 11.49 15.96 25.53
N GLY A 514 12.22 14.90 25.20
CA GLY A 514 11.75 13.87 24.27
C GLY A 514 10.51 13.15 24.80
N LEU A 515 10.53 12.71 26.06
CA LEU A 515 9.43 11.98 26.68
C LEU A 515 8.16 12.83 26.79
N LEU A 516 8.29 14.13 27.13
CA LEU A 516 7.15 15.05 27.12
C LEU A 516 6.54 15.17 25.73
N GLY A 517 7.37 15.33 24.69
CA GLY A 517 6.91 15.34 23.30
C GLY A 517 6.23 14.03 22.88
N ASP A 518 6.85 12.91 23.28
CA ASP A 518 6.33 11.58 22.97
C ASP A 518 4.96 11.36 23.66
N VAL A 519 4.81 11.69 24.96
CA VAL A 519 3.52 11.59 25.68
C VAL A 519 2.44 12.48 25.08
N LEU A 520 2.77 13.72 24.72
CA LEU A 520 1.82 14.62 24.05
C LEU A 520 1.37 14.11 22.68
N SER A 521 2.22 13.32 22.00
CA SER A 521 1.85 12.71 20.72
C SER A 521 0.67 11.74 20.82
N TYR A 522 0.41 11.13 22.00
CA TYR A 522 -0.73 10.23 22.20
C TYR A 522 -2.07 10.97 22.32
N LEU A 523 -2.09 12.28 22.59
CA LEU A 523 -3.32 13.08 22.51
C LEU A 523 -3.96 13.05 21.13
N ARG A 524 -3.17 12.77 20.11
CA ARG A 524 -3.66 12.63 18.72
C ARG A 524 -4.66 11.47 18.57
N LEU A 525 -4.50 10.37 19.33
CA LEU A 525 -5.44 9.25 19.31
C LEU A 525 -6.84 9.72 19.72
N TYR A 526 -6.92 10.47 20.83
CA TYR A 526 -8.17 11.07 21.30
C TYR A 526 -8.72 12.09 20.31
N ALA A 527 -7.88 13.02 19.84
CA ALA A 527 -8.32 14.08 18.93
C ALA A 527 -8.91 13.55 17.62
N LEU A 528 -8.32 12.48 17.06
CA LEU A 528 -8.80 11.87 15.81
C LEU A 528 -10.11 11.10 16.03
N GLY A 529 -10.22 10.32 17.12
CA GLY A 529 -11.46 9.64 17.47
C GLY A 529 -12.62 10.62 17.68
N LEU A 530 -12.34 11.71 18.43
CA LEU A 530 -13.32 12.79 18.66
C LEU A 530 -13.72 13.47 17.33
N ALA A 531 -12.75 13.84 16.49
CA ALA A 531 -13.02 14.49 15.21
C ALA A 531 -13.86 13.61 14.28
N GLY A 532 -13.57 12.30 14.20
CA GLY A 532 -14.36 11.35 13.44
C GLY A 532 -15.80 11.22 13.92
N GLY A 533 -16.00 11.14 15.24
CA GLY A 533 -17.32 11.12 15.86
C GLY A 533 -18.12 12.41 15.61
N MET A 534 -17.50 13.58 15.80
CA MET A 534 -18.12 14.88 15.54
C MET A 534 -18.51 15.06 14.07
N LEU A 535 -17.64 14.65 13.13
CA LEU A 535 -17.95 14.73 11.70
C LEU A 535 -19.11 13.79 11.31
N GLY A 536 -19.13 12.57 11.88
CA GLY A 536 -20.27 11.65 11.69
C GLY A 536 -21.58 12.25 12.20
N ASN A 537 -21.58 12.86 13.40
CA ASN A 537 -22.74 13.53 13.96
C ASN A 537 -23.21 14.71 13.09
N ALA A 538 -22.27 15.53 12.58
CA ALA A 538 -22.61 16.65 11.69
C ALA A 538 -23.32 16.19 10.41
N PHE A 539 -22.90 15.07 9.80
CA PHE A 539 -23.62 14.50 8.66
C PHE A 539 -25.00 13.97 9.01
N ASN A 540 -25.17 13.40 10.21
CA ASN A 540 -26.47 12.99 10.72
C ASN A 540 -27.41 14.17 10.91
N GLU A 541 -26.96 15.26 11.52
CA GLU A 541 -27.75 16.48 11.73
C GLU A 541 -28.13 17.15 10.41
N LEU A 542 -27.18 17.23 9.45
CA LEU A 542 -27.46 17.73 8.11
C LEU A 542 -28.53 16.89 7.41
N GLY A 543 -28.41 15.57 7.48
CA GLY A 543 -29.41 14.66 6.91
C GLY A 543 -30.78 14.86 7.52
N LEU A 544 -30.86 14.94 8.86
CA LEU A 544 -32.12 15.15 9.58
C LEU A 544 -32.76 16.52 9.24
N SER A 545 -31.96 17.56 9.05
CA SER A 545 -32.49 18.88 8.65
C SER A 545 -33.13 18.86 7.28
N VAL A 546 -32.58 18.10 6.33
CA VAL A 546 -33.13 17.94 4.98
C VAL A 546 -34.35 17.01 5.00
N TYR A 547 -34.37 15.99 5.84
CA TYR A 547 -35.54 15.13 6.02
C TYR A 547 -36.77 15.91 6.51
N GLY A 548 -36.60 16.99 7.28
CA GLY A 548 -37.66 17.87 7.76
C GLY A 548 -38.33 18.77 6.68
N ILE A 549 -37.89 18.74 5.42
CA ILE A 549 -38.46 19.52 4.32
C ILE A 549 -39.70 18.79 3.77
N ASP A 550 -40.82 19.48 3.70
CA ASP A 550 -42.13 18.93 3.28
C ASP A 550 -42.27 18.69 1.75
N VAL A 551 -41.35 17.88 1.17
CA VAL A 551 -41.46 17.43 -0.24
C VAL A 551 -41.38 15.90 -0.26
N PRO A 552 -42.50 15.19 -0.34
CA PRO A 552 -42.56 13.73 -0.24
C PRO A 552 -41.71 13.05 -1.32
N GLY A 553 -40.82 12.15 -0.91
CA GLY A 553 -39.93 11.37 -1.78
C GLY A 553 -38.58 12.01 -2.04
N VAL A 554 -38.49 13.31 -2.25
CA VAL A 554 -37.20 14.02 -2.47
C VAL A 554 -36.41 14.12 -1.15
N ASN A 555 -37.11 14.38 -0.05
CA ASN A 555 -36.48 14.43 1.29
C ASN A 555 -35.80 13.12 1.68
N ILE A 556 -36.41 11.96 1.39
CA ILE A 556 -35.82 10.64 1.70
C ILE A 556 -34.58 10.37 0.84
N ILE A 557 -34.65 10.70 -0.46
CA ILE A 557 -33.53 10.52 -1.39
C ILE A 557 -32.36 11.43 -1.01
N CYS A 558 -32.64 12.70 -0.72
CA CYS A 558 -31.62 13.64 -0.30
C CYS A 558 -31.02 13.28 1.06
N PHE A 559 -31.83 12.84 2.02
CA PHE A 559 -31.36 12.30 3.30
C PHE A 559 -30.40 11.12 3.09
N ALA A 560 -30.82 10.11 2.31
CA ALA A 560 -30.00 8.92 2.05
C ALA A 560 -28.68 9.25 1.32
N LEU A 561 -28.72 10.21 0.38
CA LEU A 561 -27.51 10.68 -0.31
C LEU A 561 -26.55 11.41 0.64
N ILE A 562 -27.04 12.34 1.44
CA ILE A 562 -26.19 13.14 2.35
C ILE A 562 -25.57 12.26 3.43
N VAL A 563 -26.40 11.44 4.11
CA VAL A 563 -25.92 10.56 5.18
C VAL A 563 -25.02 9.46 4.60
N GLY A 564 -25.43 8.81 3.50
CA GLY A 564 -24.64 7.76 2.85
C GLY A 564 -23.30 8.26 2.36
N PHE A 565 -23.27 9.35 1.60
CA PHE A 565 -22.01 9.97 1.13
C PHE A 565 -21.16 10.46 2.30
N GLY A 566 -21.76 11.13 3.29
CA GLY A 566 -21.07 11.66 4.46
C GLY A 566 -20.38 10.56 5.27
N HIS A 567 -21.07 9.45 5.56
CA HIS A 567 -20.48 8.33 6.30
C HIS A 567 -19.42 7.58 5.51
N VAL A 568 -19.58 7.42 4.17
CA VAL A 568 -18.52 6.81 3.34
C VAL A 568 -17.27 7.68 3.33
N LEU A 569 -17.44 9.00 3.17
CA LEU A 569 -16.32 9.95 3.21
C LEU A 569 -15.64 9.92 4.59
N ASN A 570 -16.43 9.99 5.68
CA ASN A 570 -15.88 9.96 7.03
C ASN A 570 -15.17 8.65 7.34
N LEU A 571 -15.75 7.50 6.95
CA LEU A 571 -15.08 6.19 7.07
C LEU A 571 -13.72 6.18 6.36
N ALA A 572 -13.63 6.68 5.13
CA ALA A 572 -12.39 6.74 4.38
C ALA A 572 -11.33 7.63 5.08
N MET A 573 -11.73 8.83 5.56
CA MET A 573 -10.86 9.73 6.29
C MET A 573 -10.40 9.15 7.63
N CYS A 574 -11.31 8.54 8.39
CA CYS A 574 -11.00 7.90 9.66
C CYS A 574 -10.08 6.68 9.46
N CYS A 575 -10.32 5.83 8.44
CA CYS A 575 -9.44 4.69 8.12
C CYS A 575 -8.03 5.15 7.79
N LEU A 576 -7.88 6.19 6.96
CA LEU A 576 -6.57 6.73 6.62
C LEU A 576 -5.84 7.27 7.85
N GLY A 577 -6.54 8.07 8.68
CA GLY A 577 -5.99 8.59 9.93
C GLY A 577 -5.64 7.49 10.92
N ALA A 578 -6.54 6.54 11.12
CA ALA A 578 -6.37 5.40 12.02
C ALA A 578 -5.25 4.43 11.57
N PHE A 579 -4.87 4.43 10.31
CA PHE A 579 -3.70 3.67 9.83
C PHE A 579 -2.39 4.44 10.02
N VAL A 580 -2.32 5.69 9.54
CA VAL A 580 -1.07 6.47 9.49
C VAL A 580 -0.58 6.88 10.89
N HIS A 581 -1.50 7.33 11.76
CA HIS A 581 -1.08 7.85 13.06
C HIS A 581 -0.61 6.78 14.06
N PRO A 582 -1.25 5.61 14.19
CA PRO A 582 -0.70 4.49 14.96
C PRO A 582 0.63 3.98 14.42
N LEU A 583 0.83 3.93 13.09
CA LEU A 583 2.14 3.60 12.52
C LEU A 583 3.22 4.56 13.00
N ARG A 584 2.93 5.87 12.97
CA ARG A 584 3.86 6.87 13.46
C ARG A 584 4.20 6.66 14.93
N LEU A 585 3.22 6.42 15.80
CA LEU A 585 3.45 6.19 17.23
C LEU A 585 4.33 4.95 17.48
N ASN A 586 4.14 3.88 16.69
CA ASN A 586 5.00 2.69 16.78
C ASN A 586 6.41 2.95 16.22
N PHE A 587 6.53 3.60 15.07
CA PHE A 587 7.82 3.76 14.39
C PHE A 587 8.70 4.87 14.97
N LEU A 588 8.10 5.98 15.42
CA LEU A 588 8.88 7.10 15.97
C LEU A 588 9.01 7.01 17.50
N GLU A 589 7.89 6.87 18.20
CA GLU A 589 7.92 6.92 19.66
C GLU A 589 8.38 5.58 20.27
N PHE A 590 7.84 4.43 19.82
CA PHE A 590 8.18 3.13 20.40
C PHE A 590 9.58 2.66 19.96
N PHE A 591 9.91 2.68 18.67
CA PHE A 591 11.21 2.20 18.21
C PHE A 591 12.36 3.05 18.71
N LYS A 592 12.20 4.38 18.73
CA LYS A 592 13.18 5.30 19.34
C LYS A 592 13.42 4.95 20.81
N ASN A 593 12.36 4.78 21.60
CA ASN A 593 12.47 4.52 23.04
C ASN A 593 12.88 3.08 23.36
N SER A 594 12.67 2.12 22.45
CA SER A 594 13.13 0.73 22.58
C SER A 594 14.54 0.49 22.05
N GLY A 595 15.11 1.44 21.28
CA GLY A 595 16.43 1.31 20.65
C GLY A 595 16.45 0.33 19.48
N TYR A 596 15.34 0.23 18.76
CA TYR A 596 15.20 -0.63 17.58
C TYR A 596 15.78 0.05 16.34
N GLU A 597 16.69 -0.63 15.62
CA GLU A 597 17.37 -0.09 14.43
C GLU A 597 16.74 -0.58 13.11
N GLY A 598 16.29 -1.82 13.05
CA GLY A 598 15.59 -2.36 11.89
C GLY A 598 16.48 -2.59 10.66
N THR A 599 17.73 -2.97 10.85
CA THR A 599 18.75 -3.14 9.78
C THR A 599 18.86 -4.57 9.25
N GLY A 600 18.07 -5.50 9.77
CA GLY A 600 18.13 -6.92 9.42
C GLY A 600 17.62 -7.24 8.01
N LYS A 601 18.11 -8.35 7.45
CA LYS A 601 17.71 -8.89 6.15
C LYS A 601 16.66 -9.99 6.32
N ALA A 602 15.71 -10.05 5.38
CA ALA A 602 14.73 -11.13 5.34
C ALA A 602 15.39 -12.45 4.95
N TYR A 603 15.07 -13.54 5.67
CA TYR A 603 15.44 -14.88 5.25
C TYR A 603 14.73 -15.24 3.94
N SER A 604 15.51 -15.52 2.90
CA SER A 604 15.05 -15.81 1.55
C SER A 604 15.87 -16.95 0.96
N PRO A 605 15.58 -18.21 1.34
CA PRO A 605 16.33 -19.36 0.85
C PRO A 605 16.22 -19.51 -0.66
N LEU A 606 17.21 -20.16 -1.27
CA LEU A 606 17.12 -20.59 -2.67
C LEU A 606 16.02 -21.64 -2.76
N THR A 607 14.95 -21.36 -3.51
CA THR A 607 13.81 -22.28 -3.66
C THR A 607 13.41 -22.43 -5.11
N THR A 608 13.00 -23.62 -5.52
CA THR A 608 12.15 -23.86 -6.70
C THR A 608 10.68 -23.71 -6.28
N ASN A 609 9.82 -23.35 -7.21
CA ASN A 609 8.39 -23.09 -6.92
C ASN A 609 7.62 -24.30 -6.40
N ASP A 610 8.10 -25.53 -6.64
CA ASP A 610 7.49 -26.76 -6.16
C ASP A 610 7.54 -26.90 -4.61
N ASN A 611 8.31 -26.04 -3.93
CA ASN A 611 8.51 -26.06 -2.48
C ASN A 611 7.87 -24.85 -1.75
N LYS A 612 7.04 -24.04 -2.42
CA LYS A 612 6.19 -23.01 -1.81
C LYS A 612 4.78 -23.52 -1.64
#